data_965f615d4134754e6ad12f75a91b8f3d
#
_entry.id   965f615d4134754e6ad12f75a91b8f3d
#
_cell.length_a   1.000
_cell.length_b   1.000
_cell.length_c   1.000
_cell.angle_alpha   90.00
_cell.angle_beta   90.00
_cell.angle_gamma   90.00
#
_symmetry.space_group_name_H-M   'P 1'
#
loop_
_entity.id
_entity.type
_entity.pdbx_description
1 polymer ?
#
loop_
_entity_poly.entity_id
_entity_poly.type
_entity_poly.pdbx_seq_one_letter_code
_entity_poly.pdbx_strand_id
1 'polypeptide(L)'
;IRDSDGNLYRTKYWSGKDMDKWKEIIESTYPMSEMEDMEEPSVPGMNVDSAYSCVVTADGVKGAGRVVYGDTDYAFYCILYAAPKIDDKREEYFQKVCASFQENAPEIENASVVETTDTIQWFNNTCAVLTAVNSWDYTMFGGLPANEASKQITQALLDNWWGVTDRASADETMDWLLAEGHRASFTDDMEYLEQAGAGEVPAEERVDFFLENFDIDVEEAENYAVWYGFYETYGDNALLGWDYSRAMSILGNYYLSGYYTEAEALDKSMEVAKMIQESFDSWDDFMESYFVGYEYWAEESSEERRGIYEEMKAQADSPYNVDWNLTFEKTW
;
A
#
# COMPACT_ATOMS: atom_id res chain seq x y z
N ILE A 1 12.23 8.77 0.22
CA ILE A 1 11.17 9.64 0.77
C ILE A 1 11.69 10.21 2.08
N ARG A 2 11.51 11.50 2.31
CA ARG A 2 11.83 12.16 3.58
C ARG A 2 10.58 12.29 4.42
N ASP A 3 10.73 12.07 5.73
CA ASP A 3 9.75 12.51 6.70
C ASP A 3 9.84 14.04 6.96
N SER A 4 8.93 14.57 7.78
CA SER A 4 8.93 15.97 8.18
C SER A 4 10.22 16.43 8.88
N ASP A 5 11.00 15.48 9.42
CA ASP A 5 12.25 15.73 10.15
C ASP A 5 13.48 15.54 9.27
N GLY A 6 13.29 15.16 7.98
CA GLY A 6 14.36 15.01 7.00
C GLY A 6 15.04 13.65 6.97
N ASN A 7 14.50 12.62 7.65
CA ASN A 7 15.04 11.28 7.62
C ASN A 7 14.70 10.58 6.30
N LEU A 8 15.67 9.87 5.72
CA LEU A 8 15.50 9.10 4.50
C LEU A 8 14.93 7.71 4.81
N TYR A 9 13.82 7.35 4.16
CA TYR A 9 13.27 6.00 4.25
C TYR A 9 13.94 5.06 3.27
N ARG A 10 14.14 3.82 3.69
CA ARG A 10 14.75 2.76 2.91
C ARG A 10 13.76 2.16 1.94
N THR A 11 14.22 1.89 0.75
CA THR A 11 13.39 1.46 -0.37
C THR A 11 13.71 0.05 -0.85
N LYS A 12 14.85 -0.56 -0.48
CA LYS A 12 15.18 -1.95 -0.85
C LYS A 12 14.33 -3.03 -0.18
N TYR A 13 13.54 -2.66 0.82
CA TYR A 13 12.53 -3.55 1.40
C TYR A 13 11.23 -3.62 0.58
N TRP A 14 11.16 -2.89 -0.53
CA TRP A 14 10.03 -2.92 -1.42
C TRP A 14 10.15 -4.12 -2.34
N SER A 15 9.34 -5.14 -2.09
CA SER A 15 9.27 -6.31 -2.96
C SER A 15 8.92 -5.89 -4.39
N GLY A 16 9.61 -6.45 -5.38
CA GLY A 16 9.34 -6.27 -6.79
C GLY A 16 9.70 -4.92 -7.40
N LYS A 17 10.35 -4.01 -6.65
CA LYS A 17 10.84 -2.74 -7.22
C LYS A 17 12.34 -2.79 -7.44
N ASP A 18 12.74 -2.52 -8.65
CA ASP A 18 14.12 -2.31 -9.08
C ASP A 18 14.46 -0.80 -9.13
N MET A 19 15.67 -0.47 -9.54
CA MET A 19 16.12 0.92 -9.66
C MET A 19 15.29 1.71 -10.65
N ASP A 20 14.84 1.10 -11.76
CA ASP A 20 14.07 1.79 -12.78
C ASP A 20 12.69 2.21 -12.25
N LYS A 21 12.01 1.28 -11.55
CA LYS A 21 10.74 1.58 -10.89
C LYS A 21 10.88 2.65 -9.80
N TRP A 22 12.00 2.65 -9.07
CA TRP A 22 12.31 3.68 -8.09
C TRP A 22 12.49 5.06 -8.74
N LYS A 23 13.17 5.14 -9.88
CA LYS A 23 13.32 6.37 -10.65
C LYS A 23 11.98 6.93 -11.11
N GLU A 24 11.11 6.11 -11.67
CA GLU A 24 9.75 6.50 -12.09
C GLU A 24 8.98 7.17 -10.93
N ILE A 25 9.03 6.61 -9.74
CA ILE A 25 8.36 7.16 -8.55
C ILE A 25 8.95 8.53 -8.18
N ILE A 26 10.28 8.67 -8.18
CA ILE A 26 10.92 9.95 -7.85
C ILE A 26 10.61 11.01 -8.91
N GLU A 27 10.63 10.65 -10.17
CA GLU A 27 10.36 11.57 -11.28
C GLU A 27 8.90 12.02 -11.34
N SER A 28 7.97 11.16 -10.93
CA SER A 28 6.56 11.55 -10.77
C SER A 28 6.34 12.49 -9.59
N THR A 29 7.07 12.27 -8.49
CA THR A 29 6.95 13.10 -7.27
C THR A 29 7.64 14.47 -7.43
N TYR A 30 8.77 14.49 -8.11
CA TYR A 30 9.56 15.70 -8.37
C TYR A 30 9.69 15.88 -9.88
N PRO A 31 8.75 16.59 -10.55
CA PRO A 31 8.72 16.71 -12.00
C PRO A 31 10.04 17.25 -12.54
N MET A 32 10.74 16.39 -13.27
CA MET A 32 12.00 16.68 -13.94
C MET A 32 11.84 16.59 -15.45
N SER A 33 12.56 17.41 -16.17
CA SER A 33 12.59 17.43 -17.64
C SER A 33 13.97 17.80 -18.14
N GLU A 34 14.20 17.64 -19.45
CA GLU A 34 15.49 18.00 -20.08
C GLU A 34 16.65 17.26 -19.39
N MET A 35 16.49 15.94 -19.16
CA MET A 35 17.49 15.09 -18.53
C MET A 35 18.67 14.88 -19.48
N GLU A 36 19.87 15.25 -19.05
CA GLU A 36 21.12 15.05 -19.80
C GLU A 36 22.13 14.33 -18.89
N ASP A 37 22.80 13.31 -19.42
CA ASP A 37 23.84 12.59 -18.70
C ASP A 37 24.94 13.54 -18.22
N MET A 38 25.41 13.31 -17.00
CA MET A 38 26.55 14.02 -16.43
C MET A 38 27.59 13.08 -15.86
N GLU A 39 28.79 13.58 -15.60
CA GLU A 39 29.82 12.81 -14.90
C GLU A 39 29.32 12.44 -13.50
N GLU A 40 29.42 11.17 -13.17
CA GLU A 40 28.97 10.65 -11.89
C GLU A 40 29.80 11.25 -10.74
N PRO A 41 29.15 11.89 -9.76
CA PRO A 41 29.84 12.40 -8.59
C PRO A 41 30.28 11.25 -7.67
N SER A 42 31.33 11.48 -6.91
CA SER A 42 31.72 10.53 -5.86
C SER A 42 30.76 10.63 -4.66
N VAL A 43 30.04 9.54 -4.36
CA VAL A 43 29.14 9.42 -3.21
C VAL A 43 29.65 8.28 -2.33
N PRO A 44 30.27 8.57 -1.18
CA PRO A 44 30.86 7.55 -0.33
C PRO A 44 29.84 6.50 0.12
N GLY A 45 30.15 5.21 -0.09
CA GLY A 45 29.30 4.08 0.35
C GLY A 45 28.07 3.83 -0.53
N MET A 46 27.84 4.60 -1.59
CA MET A 46 26.76 4.38 -2.53
C MET A 46 27.32 3.89 -3.88
N ASN A 47 26.70 2.86 -4.43
CA ASN A 47 26.89 2.46 -5.81
C ASN A 47 26.04 3.39 -6.69
N VAL A 48 26.70 4.34 -7.39
CA VAL A 48 25.98 5.27 -8.28
C VAL A 48 25.56 4.52 -9.52
N ASP A 49 24.25 4.56 -9.83
CA ASP A 49 23.67 3.94 -11.01
C ASP A 49 23.64 4.94 -12.20
N SER A 50 23.25 6.17 -11.91
CA SER A 50 23.17 7.22 -12.94
C SER A 50 23.15 8.62 -12.33
N ALA A 51 23.59 9.60 -13.11
CA ALA A 51 23.58 11.00 -12.73
C ALA A 51 23.18 11.89 -13.93
N TYR A 52 22.32 12.87 -13.68
CA TYR A 52 21.80 13.76 -14.71
C TYR A 52 21.81 15.23 -14.30
N SER A 53 22.05 16.10 -15.28
CA SER A 53 21.57 17.48 -15.22
C SER A 53 20.12 17.52 -15.69
N CYS A 54 19.28 18.36 -15.10
CA CYS A 54 17.86 18.42 -15.41
C CYS A 54 17.26 19.80 -15.16
N VAL A 55 16.03 19.99 -15.61
CA VAL A 55 15.16 21.10 -15.20
C VAL A 55 14.16 20.55 -14.18
N VAL A 56 14.12 21.11 -12.98
CA VAL A 56 13.17 20.75 -11.94
C VAL A 56 12.06 21.80 -11.89
N THR A 57 10.82 21.34 -11.78
CA THR A 57 9.66 22.22 -11.62
C THR A 57 9.08 22.03 -10.23
N ALA A 58 9.01 23.11 -9.44
CA ALA A 58 8.37 23.12 -8.13
C ALA A 58 7.45 24.34 -8.04
N ASP A 59 6.20 24.14 -7.67
CA ASP A 59 5.17 25.19 -7.58
C ASP A 59 5.06 26.07 -8.84
N GLY A 60 5.23 25.44 -10.00
CA GLY A 60 5.20 26.12 -11.31
C GLY A 60 6.47 26.93 -11.64
N VAL A 61 7.48 26.93 -10.78
CA VAL A 61 8.77 27.60 -11.02
C VAL A 61 9.81 26.60 -11.51
N LYS A 62 10.45 26.91 -12.62
CA LYS A 62 11.53 26.11 -13.19
C LYS A 62 12.90 26.53 -12.64
N GLY A 63 13.71 25.54 -12.29
CA GLY A 63 15.08 25.69 -11.86
C GLY A 63 15.99 24.65 -12.50
N ALA A 64 17.29 24.89 -12.46
CA ALA A 64 18.28 23.89 -12.88
C ALA A 64 18.52 22.90 -11.76
N GLY A 65 18.61 21.60 -12.10
CA GLY A 65 18.81 20.50 -11.18
C GLY A 65 20.02 19.64 -11.47
N ARG A 66 20.43 18.91 -10.45
CA ARG A 66 21.34 17.77 -10.52
C ARG A 66 20.68 16.63 -9.76
N VAL A 67 20.59 15.47 -10.36
CA VAL A 67 20.04 14.29 -9.72
C VAL A 67 21.01 13.13 -9.85
N VAL A 68 21.17 12.39 -8.77
CA VAL A 68 21.98 11.17 -8.71
C VAL A 68 21.11 10.06 -8.15
N TYR A 69 21.06 8.96 -8.85
CA TYR A 69 20.44 7.73 -8.41
C TYR A 69 21.51 6.71 -8.07
N GLY A 70 21.29 5.95 -7.04
CA GLY A 70 22.19 4.89 -6.64
C GLY A 70 21.61 4.04 -5.54
N ASP A 71 22.36 3.04 -5.14
CA ASP A 71 21.97 2.11 -4.11
C ASP A 71 23.12 1.78 -3.14
N THR A 72 22.72 1.26 -1.99
CA THR A 72 23.64 0.62 -1.03
C THR A 72 23.17 -0.83 -0.81
N ASP A 73 23.81 -1.56 0.10
CA ASP A 73 23.30 -2.87 0.52
C ASP A 73 21.91 -2.81 1.16
N TYR A 74 21.45 -1.61 1.57
CA TYR A 74 20.23 -1.45 2.35
C TYR A 74 19.10 -0.69 1.64
N ALA A 75 19.40 0.26 0.74
CA ALA A 75 18.38 1.13 0.18
C ALA A 75 18.73 1.70 -1.20
N PHE A 76 17.71 2.14 -1.93
CA PHE A 76 17.85 3.02 -3.08
C PHE A 76 17.83 4.48 -2.61
N TYR A 77 18.66 5.30 -3.24
CA TYR A 77 18.81 6.71 -2.92
C TYR A 77 18.67 7.59 -4.15
N CYS A 78 18.06 8.74 -3.94
CA CYS A 78 18.08 9.85 -4.88
C CYS A 78 18.65 11.07 -4.17
N ILE A 79 19.70 11.68 -4.73
CA ILE A 79 20.21 12.99 -4.32
C ILE A 79 19.77 13.98 -5.36
N LEU A 80 18.78 14.83 -5.04
CA LEU A 80 18.29 15.89 -5.91
C LEU A 80 18.71 17.25 -5.34
N TYR A 81 19.46 18.00 -6.15
CA TYR A 81 19.84 19.38 -5.86
C TYR A 81 19.24 20.30 -6.91
N ALA A 82 18.46 21.28 -6.51
CA ALA A 82 17.82 22.24 -7.39
C ALA A 82 18.14 23.68 -6.98
N ALA A 83 18.35 24.54 -7.99
CA ALA A 83 18.58 25.96 -7.79
C ALA A 83 18.05 26.76 -9.02
N PRO A 84 17.81 28.06 -8.90
CA PRO A 84 17.41 28.87 -10.05
C PRO A 84 18.37 28.78 -11.28
N LYS A 85 19.64 28.56 -11.01
CA LYS A 85 20.67 28.19 -11.98
C LYS A 85 21.79 27.43 -11.29
N ILE A 86 22.54 26.61 -12.00
CA ILE A 86 23.78 25.98 -11.53
C ILE A 86 24.97 26.75 -12.11
N ASP A 87 25.72 27.44 -11.26
CA ASP A 87 27.01 28.06 -11.55
C ASP A 87 28.13 27.27 -10.83
N ASP A 88 29.40 27.60 -11.09
CA ASP A 88 30.54 26.88 -10.53
C ASP A 88 30.46 26.70 -9.00
N LYS A 89 29.95 27.71 -8.29
CA LYS A 89 29.79 27.67 -6.83
C LYS A 89 28.71 26.68 -6.42
N ARG A 90 27.61 26.60 -7.17
CA ARG A 90 26.51 25.65 -6.88
C ARG A 90 26.87 24.24 -7.29
N GLU A 91 27.63 24.08 -8.36
CA GLU A 91 28.23 22.82 -8.75
C GLU A 91 29.16 22.29 -7.63
N GLU A 92 30.05 23.14 -7.09
CA GLU A 92 30.90 22.79 -5.95
C GLU A 92 30.06 22.41 -4.71
N TYR A 93 28.91 23.08 -4.51
CA TYR A 93 27.98 22.76 -3.41
C TYR A 93 27.35 21.39 -3.61
N PHE A 94 26.87 21.09 -4.81
CA PHE A 94 26.33 19.79 -5.14
C PHE A 94 27.35 18.67 -4.91
N GLN A 95 28.59 18.84 -5.36
CA GLN A 95 29.66 17.87 -5.14
C GLN A 95 29.94 17.65 -3.63
N LYS A 96 29.84 18.71 -2.83
CA LYS A 96 29.95 18.60 -1.36
C LYS A 96 28.79 17.86 -0.74
N VAL A 97 27.59 18.05 -1.23
CA VAL A 97 26.39 17.29 -0.77
C VAL A 97 26.61 15.80 -1.07
N CYS A 98 27.02 15.45 -2.29
CA CYS A 98 27.32 14.08 -2.66
C CYS A 98 28.43 13.47 -1.77
N ALA A 99 29.52 14.21 -1.60
CA ALA A 99 30.67 13.76 -0.77
C ALA A 99 30.34 13.67 0.74
N SER A 100 29.28 14.31 1.20
CA SER A 100 28.83 14.25 2.61
C SER A 100 27.81 13.14 2.88
N PHE A 101 27.46 12.37 1.87
CA PHE A 101 26.52 11.26 2.04
C PHE A 101 27.07 10.26 3.07
N GLN A 102 26.24 9.93 4.03
CA GLN A 102 26.49 8.90 5.02
C GLN A 102 25.22 8.11 5.21
N GLU A 103 25.27 6.82 4.93
CA GLU A 103 24.21 5.92 5.31
C GLU A 103 24.39 5.55 6.77
N ASN A 104 23.44 5.95 7.59
CA ASN A 104 23.30 5.36 8.90
C ASN A 104 22.59 4.02 8.68
N ALA A 105 23.39 2.94 8.53
CA ALA A 105 22.81 1.61 8.58
C ALA A 105 21.97 1.52 9.86
N PRO A 106 20.70 1.04 9.84
CA PRO A 106 20.02 0.81 11.09
C PRO A 106 20.83 -0.19 11.86
N GLU A 107 20.78 -0.09 13.17
CA GLU A 107 21.15 -1.19 14.04
C GLU A 107 20.18 -2.35 13.75
N ILE A 108 20.45 -3.10 12.68
CA ILE A 108 19.74 -4.33 12.31
C ILE A 108 19.84 -5.35 13.45
N GLU A 109 20.84 -5.21 14.31
CA GLU A 109 21.08 -6.08 15.47
C GLU A 109 19.89 -6.18 16.44
N ASN A 110 18.89 -5.28 16.37
CA ASN A 110 17.69 -5.32 17.22
C ASN A 110 16.36 -5.29 16.42
N ALA A 111 16.38 -5.46 15.11
CA ALA A 111 15.14 -5.59 14.37
C ALA A 111 14.54 -6.98 14.62
N SER A 112 13.41 -7.05 15.29
CA SER A 112 12.65 -8.30 15.39
C SER A 112 11.89 -8.51 14.07
N VAL A 113 12.07 -9.68 13.49
CA VAL A 113 11.32 -10.14 12.33
C VAL A 113 10.56 -11.40 12.77
N VAL A 114 9.26 -11.38 12.58
CA VAL A 114 8.43 -12.56 12.83
C VAL A 114 8.84 -13.66 11.85
N GLU A 115 9.16 -14.86 12.35
CA GLU A 115 9.48 -15.99 11.49
C GLU A 115 8.25 -16.36 10.66
N THR A 116 8.36 -16.25 9.34
CA THR A 116 7.26 -16.52 8.42
C THR A 116 7.07 -18.03 8.25
N THR A 117 6.02 -18.56 8.85
CA THR A 117 5.50 -19.92 8.62
C THR A 117 4.41 -19.88 7.56
N ASP A 118 3.97 -21.05 7.05
CA ASP A 118 2.85 -21.09 6.10
C ASP A 118 1.60 -20.41 6.66
N THR A 119 1.33 -20.55 7.96
CA THR A 119 0.23 -19.86 8.64
C THR A 119 0.38 -18.33 8.58
N ILE A 120 1.56 -17.81 8.91
CA ILE A 120 1.84 -16.37 8.88
C ILE A 120 1.88 -15.86 7.44
N GLN A 121 2.41 -16.65 6.50
CA GLN A 121 2.35 -16.30 5.07
C GLN A 121 0.90 -16.20 4.58
N TRP A 122 0.03 -17.11 5.03
CA TRP A 122 -1.40 -17.04 4.72
C TRP A 122 -2.03 -15.74 5.24
N PHE A 123 -1.67 -15.29 6.45
CA PHE A 123 -2.11 -13.99 6.98
C PHE A 123 -1.61 -12.83 6.11
N ASN A 124 -0.33 -12.84 5.77
CA ASN A 124 0.27 -11.81 4.92
C ASN A 124 -0.42 -11.74 3.55
N ASN A 125 -0.81 -12.87 2.97
CA ASN A 125 -1.43 -12.95 1.65
C ASN A 125 -2.77 -12.23 1.59
N THR A 126 -3.54 -12.20 2.68
CA THR A 126 -4.84 -11.51 2.74
C THR A 126 -4.72 -10.00 2.53
N CYS A 127 -3.56 -9.43 2.80
CA CYS A 127 -3.30 -8.00 2.61
C CYS A 127 -2.06 -7.73 1.71
N ALA A 128 -1.57 -8.75 0.99
CA ALA A 128 -0.34 -8.64 0.20
C ALA A 128 -0.42 -7.55 -0.88
N VAL A 129 -1.55 -7.44 -1.59
CA VAL A 129 -1.76 -6.39 -2.60
C VAL A 129 -1.70 -5.00 -1.96
N LEU A 130 -2.36 -4.78 -0.84
CA LEU A 130 -2.32 -3.52 -0.10
C LEU A 130 -0.90 -3.21 0.41
N THR A 131 -0.21 -4.21 0.92
CA THR A 131 1.18 -4.10 1.38
C THR A 131 2.11 -3.69 0.24
N ALA A 132 1.95 -4.29 -0.95
CA ALA A 132 2.73 -3.95 -2.14
C ALA A 132 2.43 -2.55 -2.68
N VAL A 133 1.16 -2.12 -2.69
CA VAL A 133 0.77 -0.74 -3.04
C VAL A 133 1.47 0.27 -2.14
N ASN A 134 1.59 -0.03 -0.85
CA ASN A 134 2.35 0.80 0.11
C ASN A 134 3.87 0.63 -0.04
N SER A 135 4.31 -0.23 -0.96
CA SER A 135 5.73 -0.50 -1.21
C SER A 135 6.45 -1.15 -0.02
N TRP A 136 5.74 -1.97 0.74
CA TRP A 136 6.24 -2.75 1.86
C TRP A 136 6.39 -4.22 1.47
N ASP A 137 7.09 -4.99 2.29
CA ASP A 137 7.40 -6.40 2.04
C ASP A 137 6.24 -7.31 2.47
N TYR A 138 5.48 -7.83 1.51
CA TYR A 138 4.34 -8.72 1.76
C TYR A 138 4.74 -10.13 2.20
N THR A 139 6.03 -10.46 2.24
CA THR A 139 6.53 -11.73 2.82
C THR A 139 6.78 -11.61 4.32
N MET A 140 6.69 -10.41 4.87
CA MET A 140 6.96 -10.08 6.25
C MET A 140 5.68 -9.63 6.98
N PHE A 141 5.44 -10.15 8.18
CA PHE A 141 4.29 -9.73 8.98
C PHE A 141 4.37 -8.23 9.33
N GLY A 142 3.33 -7.49 8.95
CA GLY A 142 3.28 -6.04 9.03
C GLY A 142 4.06 -5.29 7.95
N GLY A 143 4.76 -5.99 7.05
CA GLY A 143 5.42 -5.42 5.88
C GLY A 143 6.74 -4.70 6.15
N LEU A 144 7.16 -4.57 7.40
CA LEU A 144 8.39 -3.89 7.82
C LEU A 144 9.05 -4.63 9.00
N PRO A 145 10.40 -4.56 9.15
CA PRO A 145 11.06 -5.07 10.35
C PRO A 145 10.68 -4.23 11.57
N ALA A 146 10.41 -4.88 12.70
CA ALA A 146 10.05 -4.19 13.93
C ALA A 146 11.27 -3.47 14.53
N ASN A 147 11.29 -2.15 14.38
CA ASN A 147 12.29 -1.24 14.94
C ASN A 147 11.66 0.12 15.23
N GLU A 148 12.41 1.05 15.79
CA GLU A 148 11.89 2.36 16.17
C GLU A 148 11.42 3.19 14.96
N ALA A 149 12.06 3.05 13.79
CA ALA A 149 11.63 3.75 12.58
C ALA A 149 10.29 3.22 12.06
N SER A 150 10.13 1.91 11.98
CA SER A 150 8.87 1.27 11.58
C SER A 150 7.75 1.61 12.55
N LYS A 151 8.06 1.67 13.85
CA LYS A 151 7.12 2.08 14.89
C LYS A 151 6.58 3.50 14.65
N GLN A 152 7.47 4.47 14.40
CA GLN A 152 7.06 5.84 14.12
C GLN A 152 6.24 5.96 12.84
N ILE A 153 6.63 5.23 11.78
CA ILE A 153 5.90 5.20 10.51
C ILE A 153 4.49 4.66 10.72
N THR A 154 4.36 3.52 11.39
CA THR A 154 3.07 2.88 11.59
C THR A 154 2.18 3.64 12.57
N GLN A 155 2.74 4.27 13.61
CA GLN A 155 2.00 5.17 14.49
C GLN A 155 1.43 6.36 13.71
N ALA A 156 2.24 7.01 12.86
CA ALA A 156 1.77 8.12 12.03
C ALA A 156 0.70 7.68 10.99
N LEU A 157 0.87 6.50 10.39
CA LEU A 157 -0.12 5.93 9.47
C LEU A 157 -1.45 5.67 10.19
N LEU A 158 -1.38 5.03 11.35
CA LEU A 158 -2.57 4.69 12.15
C LEU A 158 -3.32 5.93 12.64
N ASP A 159 -2.60 6.97 13.09
CA ASP A 159 -3.20 8.25 13.48
C ASP A 159 -3.86 8.95 12.29
N ASN A 160 -3.15 9.11 11.18
CA ASN A 160 -3.62 9.89 10.03
C ASN A 160 -4.79 9.24 9.27
N TRP A 161 -4.83 7.91 9.18
CA TRP A 161 -5.81 7.18 8.36
C TRP A 161 -6.93 6.52 9.17
N TRP A 162 -6.68 6.25 10.47
CA TRP A 162 -7.60 5.50 11.31
C TRP A 162 -7.97 6.22 12.61
N GLY A 163 -7.31 7.34 12.94
CA GLY A 163 -7.47 8.01 14.21
C GLY A 163 -7.00 7.17 15.41
N VAL A 164 -6.14 6.16 15.16
CA VAL A 164 -5.65 5.22 16.16
C VAL A 164 -4.33 5.73 16.73
N THR A 165 -4.34 6.11 18.00
CA THR A 165 -3.19 6.71 18.71
C THR A 165 -2.71 5.91 19.90
N ASP A 166 -3.46 4.88 20.30
CA ASP A 166 -3.16 4.01 21.44
C ASP A 166 -3.85 2.65 21.34
N ARG A 167 -3.66 1.80 22.35
CA ARG A 167 -4.27 0.47 22.43
C ARG A 167 -5.80 0.52 22.44
N ALA A 168 -6.40 1.45 23.13
CA ALA A 168 -7.86 1.49 23.27
C ALA A 168 -8.52 1.84 21.95
N SER A 169 -8.03 2.85 21.24
CA SER A 169 -8.50 3.20 19.90
C SER A 169 -8.20 2.11 18.87
N ALA A 170 -7.11 1.34 19.04
CA ALA A 170 -6.84 0.17 18.20
C ALA A 170 -7.88 -0.95 18.38
N ASP A 171 -8.25 -1.25 19.63
CA ASP A 171 -9.28 -2.24 19.94
C ASP A 171 -10.65 -1.80 19.39
N GLU A 172 -11.05 -0.53 19.58
CA GLU A 172 -12.31 0.03 19.07
C GLU A 172 -12.39 -0.02 17.53
N THR A 173 -11.30 0.34 16.85
CA THR A 173 -11.24 0.29 15.37
C THR A 173 -11.34 -1.14 14.86
N MET A 174 -10.68 -2.08 15.51
CA MET A 174 -10.75 -3.50 15.14
C MET A 174 -12.16 -4.05 15.35
N ASP A 175 -12.79 -3.75 16.48
CA ASP A 175 -14.16 -4.20 16.78
C ASP A 175 -15.15 -3.62 15.74
N TRP A 176 -15.03 -2.34 15.39
CA TRP A 176 -15.85 -1.73 14.35
C TRP A 176 -15.62 -2.40 12.98
N LEU A 177 -14.37 -2.61 12.57
CA LEU A 177 -14.03 -3.16 11.26
C LEU A 177 -14.56 -4.60 11.10
N LEU A 178 -14.54 -5.39 12.17
CA LEU A 178 -15.06 -6.76 12.17
C LEU A 178 -16.60 -6.81 12.26
N ALA A 179 -17.24 -5.90 13.01
CA ALA A 179 -18.68 -5.90 13.22
C ALA A 179 -19.45 -5.22 12.08
N GLU A 180 -19.04 -4.04 11.67
CA GLU A 180 -19.72 -3.16 10.70
C GLU A 180 -18.86 -2.93 9.46
N GLY A 181 -17.65 -2.36 9.64
CA GLY A 181 -16.70 -2.03 8.59
C GLY A 181 -17.26 -1.01 7.59
N HIS A 182 -16.57 -0.93 6.45
CA HIS A 182 -17.01 -0.08 5.34
C HIS A 182 -18.23 -0.68 4.62
N ARG A 183 -18.43 -2.00 4.74
CA ARG A 183 -19.56 -2.72 4.14
C ARG A 183 -20.92 -2.23 4.62
N ALA A 184 -21.01 -1.68 5.85
CA ALA A 184 -22.28 -1.17 6.35
C ALA A 184 -22.83 -0.03 5.49
N SER A 185 -22.00 0.97 5.15
CA SER A 185 -22.41 2.07 4.27
C SER A 185 -22.75 1.57 2.86
N PHE A 186 -21.99 0.59 2.35
CA PHE A 186 -22.30 -0.04 1.07
C PHE A 186 -23.68 -0.71 1.08
N THR A 187 -23.98 -1.48 2.13
CA THR A 187 -25.28 -2.12 2.28
C THR A 187 -26.41 -1.09 2.31
N ASP A 188 -26.25 0.00 3.09
CA ASP A 188 -27.25 1.07 3.16
C ASP A 188 -27.49 1.69 1.76
N ASP A 189 -26.44 1.94 0.98
CA ASP A 189 -26.57 2.49 -0.39
C ASP A 189 -27.25 1.49 -1.33
N MET A 190 -26.87 0.21 -1.27
CA MET A 190 -27.50 -0.82 -2.12
C MET A 190 -28.96 -1.07 -1.75
N GLU A 191 -29.32 -1.06 -0.47
CA GLU A 191 -30.71 -1.11 -0.02
C GLU A 191 -31.53 0.11 -0.51
N TYR A 192 -30.91 1.30 -0.56
CA TYR A 192 -31.55 2.47 -1.14
C TYR A 192 -31.84 2.30 -2.63
N LEU A 193 -30.90 1.74 -3.40
CA LEU A 193 -31.11 1.41 -4.83
C LEU A 193 -32.19 0.33 -5.00
N GLU A 194 -32.25 -0.68 -4.14
CA GLU A 194 -33.28 -1.70 -4.11
C GLU A 194 -34.68 -1.07 -3.91
N GLN A 195 -34.81 -0.19 -2.91
CA GLN A 195 -36.05 0.53 -2.63
C GLN A 195 -36.50 1.44 -3.80
N ALA A 196 -35.53 1.93 -4.58
CA ALA A 196 -35.80 2.68 -5.81
C ALA A 196 -36.24 1.81 -6.98
N GLY A 197 -36.15 0.49 -6.86
CA GLY A 197 -36.60 -0.48 -7.86
C GLY A 197 -35.47 -1.13 -8.69
N ALA A 198 -34.20 -0.97 -8.32
CA ALA A 198 -33.06 -1.53 -9.06
C ALA A 198 -33.16 -3.08 -9.21
N GLY A 199 -33.68 -3.79 -8.20
CA GLY A 199 -33.88 -5.24 -8.24
C GLY A 199 -34.97 -5.73 -9.20
N GLU A 200 -35.84 -4.84 -9.66
CA GLU A 200 -36.86 -5.16 -10.66
C GLU A 200 -36.36 -4.97 -12.12
N VAL A 201 -35.13 -4.40 -12.27
CA VAL A 201 -34.54 -4.05 -13.57
C VAL A 201 -33.52 -5.11 -13.99
N PRO A 202 -33.57 -5.66 -15.22
CA PRO A 202 -32.54 -6.54 -15.75
C PRO A 202 -31.14 -5.89 -15.66
N ALA A 203 -30.10 -6.68 -15.37
CA ALA A 203 -28.75 -6.17 -15.16
C ALA A 203 -28.26 -5.29 -16.33
N GLU A 204 -28.57 -5.70 -17.57
CA GLU A 204 -28.20 -4.97 -18.80
C GLU A 204 -28.91 -3.62 -18.99
N GLU A 205 -29.98 -3.35 -18.25
CA GLU A 205 -30.77 -2.10 -18.33
C GLU A 205 -30.51 -1.17 -17.13
N ARG A 206 -29.69 -1.59 -16.14
CA ARG A 206 -29.49 -0.85 -14.88
C ARG A 206 -28.79 0.48 -15.07
N VAL A 207 -27.82 0.56 -15.98
CA VAL A 207 -27.13 1.84 -16.26
C VAL A 207 -28.14 2.89 -16.74
N ASP A 208 -29.01 2.54 -17.70
CA ASP A 208 -30.04 3.44 -18.18
C ASP A 208 -31.03 3.79 -17.06
N PHE A 209 -31.44 2.81 -16.25
CA PHE A 209 -32.32 3.04 -15.11
C PHE A 209 -31.72 4.04 -14.10
N PHE A 210 -30.44 3.91 -13.77
CA PHE A 210 -29.75 4.82 -12.82
C PHE A 210 -29.66 6.23 -13.42
N LEU A 211 -29.32 6.38 -14.69
CA LEU A 211 -29.26 7.68 -15.38
C LEU A 211 -30.64 8.37 -15.47
N GLU A 212 -31.73 7.59 -15.59
CA GLU A 212 -33.08 8.14 -15.65
C GLU A 212 -33.65 8.57 -14.30
N ASN A 213 -33.22 7.93 -13.21
CA ASN A 213 -33.79 8.09 -11.87
C ASN A 213 -32.94 8.85 -10.89
N PHE A 214 -31.62 9.02 -11.16
CA PHE A 214 -30.68 9.70 -10.31
C PHE A 214 -29.94 10.79 -11.08
N ASP A 215 -29.51 11.84 -10.37
CA ASP A 215 -28.69 12.93 -10.93
C ASP A 215 -27.21 12.57 -10.85
N ILE A 216 -26.80 11.58 -11.64
CA ILE A 216 -25.45 11.02 -11.72
C ILE A 216 -24.98 10.95 -13.15
N ASP A 217 -23.66 10.86 -13.36
CA ASP A 217 -23.10 10.69 -14.69
C ASP A 217 -23.01 9.21 -15.13
N VAL A 218 -22.50 8.97 -16.35
CA VAL A 218 -22.45 7.62 -16.93
C VAL A 218 -21.49 6.72 -16.16
N GLU A 219 -20.35 7.25 -15.72
CA GLU A 219 -19.34 6.50 -14.98
C GLU A 219 -19.89 6.05 -13.61
N GLU A 220 -20.56 6.96 -12.90
CA GLU A 220 -21.23 6.63 -11.64
C GLU A 220 -22.34 5.59 -11.84
N ALA A 221 -23.15 5.71 -12.91
CA ALA A 221 -24.21 4.75 -13.21
C ALA A 221 -23.66 3.34 -13.54
N GLU A 222 -22.53 3.27 -14.28
CA GLU A 222 -21.83 2.02 -14.55
C GLU A 222 -21.30 1.38 -13.25
N ASN A 223 -20.71 2.17 -12.37
CA ASN A 223 -20.23 1.71 -11.06
C ASN A 223 -21.37 1.17 -10.20
N TYR A 224 -22.47 1.91 -10.08
CA TYR A 224 -23.65 1.44 -9.33
C TYR A 224 -24.25 0.15 -9.90
N ALA A 225 -24.25 -0.02 -11.21
CA ALA A 225 -24.75 -1.25 -11.83
C ALA A 225 -23.88 -2.46 -11.48
N VAL A 226 -22.56 -2.29 -11.45
CA VAL A 226 -21.59 -3.32 -11.02
C VAL A 226 -21.74 -3.63 -9.54
N TRP A 227 -21.73 -2.61 -8.68
CA TRP A 227 -21.85 -2.78 -7.22
C TRP A 227 -23.18 -3.41 -6.81
N TYR A 228 -24.27 -2.99 -7.43
CA TYR A 228 -25.58 -3.59 -7.17
C TYR A 228 -25.65 -5.06 -7.60
N GLY A 229 -25.05 -5.43 -8.73
CA GLY A 229 -24.93 -6.83 -9.15
C GLY A 229 -24.10 -7.68 -8.16
N PHE A 230 -23.08 -7.08 -7.57
CA PHE A 230 -22.28 -7.73 -6.52
C PHE A 230 -23.08 -7.90 -5.22
N TYR A 231 -23.84 -6.87 -4.84
CA TYR A 231 -24.75 -6.93 -3.69
C TYR A 231 -25.85 -8.00 -3.87
N GLU A 232 -26.45 -8.13 -5.05
CA GLU A 232 -27.42 -9.21 -5.33
C GLU A 232 -26.83 -10.60 -5.13
N THR A 233 -25.53 -10.76 -5.36
CA THR A 233 -24.85 -12.06 -5.25
C THR A 233 -24.45 -12.38 -3.80
N TYR A 234 -23.92 -11.40 -3.07
CA TYR A 234 -23.26 -11.59 -1.77
C TYR A 234 -23.98 -10.92 -0.59
N GLY A 235 -24.99 -10.06 -0.87
CA GLY A 235 -25.72 -9.31 0.18
C GLY A 235 -24.79 -8.43 1.02
N ASP A 236 -25.04 -8.37 2.32
CA ASP A 236 -24.27 -7.59 3.31
C ASP A 236 -22.79 -8.00 3.39
N ASN A 237 -22.41 -9.13 2.83
CA ASN A 237 -21.03 -9.63 2.81
C ASN A 237 -20.26 -9.23 1.54
N ALA A 238 -20.85 -8.46 0.63
CA ALA A 238 -20.24 -8.12 -0.66
C ALA A 238 -18.83 -7.51 -0.51
N LEU A 239 -18.63 -6.59 0.45
CA LEU A 239 -17.35 -5.93 0.70
C LEU A 239 -16.54 -6.54 1.86
N LEU A 240 -16.90 -7.73 2.31
CA LEU A 240 -16.26 -8.36 3.47
C LEU A 240 -14.76 -8.62 3.23
N GLY A 241 -14.35 -8.93 1.99
CA GLY A 241 -12.95 -9.11 1.61
C GLY A 241 -12.14 -7.82 1.76
N TRP A 242 -12.72 -6.66 1.46
CA TRP A 242 -12.11 -5.37 1.71
C TRP A 242 -11.88 -5.12 3.19
N ASP A 243 -12.92 -5.26 4.02
CA ASP A 243 -12.83 -5.02 5.45
C ASP A 243 -11.85 -5.98 6.13
N TYR A 244 -11.88 -7.26 5.79
CA TYR A 244 -10.97 -8.25 6.38
C TYR A 244 -9.52 -8.07 5.92
N SER A 245 -9.27 -7.69 4.67
CA SER A 245 -7.93 -7.34 4.21
C SER A 245 -7.38 -6.14 4.98
N ARG A 246 -8.21 -5.13 5.24
CA ARG A 246 -7.85 -3.96 6.06
C ARG A 246 -7.58 -4.38 7.52
N ALA A 247 -8.42 -5.24 8.10
CA ALA A 247 -8.21 -5.77 9.46
C ALA A 247 -6.86 -6.49 9.58
N MET A 248 -6.53 -7.35 8.63
CA MET A 248 -5.25 -8.08 8.63
C MET A 248 -4.05 -7.14 8.48
N SER A 249 -4.17 -6.12 7.63
CA SER A 249 -3.12 -5.11 7.45
C SER A 249 -2.87 -4.29 8.72
N ILE A 250 -3.93 -3.78 9.37
CA ILE A 250 -3.77 -2.97 10.57
C ILE A 250 -3.31 -3.79 11.78
N LEU A 251 -3.58 -5.09 11.85
CA LEU A 251 -3.03 -5.96 12.90
C LEU A 251 -1.50 -6.03 12.85
N GLY A 252 -0.92 -6.13 11.65
CA GLY A 252 0.52 -5.99 11.47
C GLY A 252 1.04 -4.62 11.91
N ASN A 253 0.30 -3.55 11.58
CA ASN A 253 0.65 -2.19 11.99
C ASN A 253 0.52 -1.99 13.51
N TYR A 254 -0.45 -2.63 14.19
CA TYR A 254 -0.59 -2.58 15.65
C TYR A 254 0.61 -3.24 16.34
N TYR A 255 1.13 -4.33 15.79
CA TYR A 255 2.38 -4.93 16.26
C TYR A 255 3.57 -3.96 16.08
N LEU A 256 3.76 -3.45 14.88
CA LEU A 256 4.89 -2.56 14.57
C LEU A 256 4.85 -1.26 15.37
N SER A 257 3.66 -0.69 15.59
CA SER A 257 3.47 0.53 16.41
C SER A 257 3.67 0.31 17.91
N GLY A 258 3.65 -0.97 18.35
CA GLY A 258 3.76 -1.34 19.75
C GLY A 258 2.44 -1.22 20.53
N TYR A 259 1.30 -1.05 19.84
CA TYR A 259 -0.02 -1.08 20.48
C TYR A 259 -0.44 -2.49 20.86
N TYR A 260 -0.02 -3.49 20.06
CA TYR A 260 -0.15 -4.91 20.35
C TYR A 260 1.24 -5.55 20.51
N THR A 261 1.34 -6.59 21.31
CA THR A 261 2.47 -7.51 21.24
C THR A 261 2.38 -8.37 19.98
N GLU A 262 3.49 -8.96 19.57
CA GLU A 262 3.52 -9.92 18.45
C GLU A 262 2.47 -11.02 18.61
N ALA A 263 2.43 -11.65 19.78
CA ALA A 263 1.52 -12.74 20.06
C ALA A 263 0.04 -12.30 20.01
N GLU A 264 -0.29 -11.11 20.52
CA GLU A 264 -1.67 -10.57 20.44
C GLU A 264 -2.08 -10.30 18.99
N ALA A 265 -1.21 -9.68 18.19
CA ALA A 265 -1.50 -9.39 16.79
C ALA A 265 -1.69 -10.68 15.98
N LEU A 266 -0.81 -11.67 16.16
CA LEU A 266 -0.90 -12.96 15.47
C LEU A 266 -2.11 -13.80 15.95
N ASP A 267 -2.45 -13.79 17.24
CA ASP A 267 -3.65 -14.46 17.76
C ASP A 267 -4.91 -13.86 17.13
N LYS A 268 -4.99 -12.54 17.04
CA LYS A 268 -6.11 -11.85 16.41
C LYS A 268 -6.14 -12.09 14.90
N SER A 269 -4.98 -12.11 14.23
CA SER A 269 -4.88 -12.48 12.82
C SER A 269 -5.39 -13.89 12.54
N MET A 270 -5.12 -14.85 13.44
CA MET A 270 -5.65 -16.21 13.32
C MET A 270 -7.18 -16.25 13.47
N GLU A 271 -7.77 -15.44 14.34
CA GLU A 271 -9.22 -15.32 14.45
C GLU A 271 -9.83 -14.79 13.14
N VAL A 272 -9.30 -13.69 12.64
CA VAL A 272 -9.77 -13.08 11.38
C VAL A 272 -9.56 -14.02 10.18
N ALA A 273 -8.41 -14.71 10.11
CA ALA A 273 -8.12 -15.66 9.03
C ALA A 273 -9.15 -16.81 8.96
N LYS A 274 -9.61 -17.31 10.11
CA LYS A 274 -10.69 -18.30 10.16
C LYS A 274 -12.01 -17.74 9.65
N MET A 275 -12.34 -16.50 10.01
CA MET A 275 -13.53 -15.82 9.49
C MET A 275 -13.46 -15.66 7.97
N ILE A 276 -12.28 -15.35 7.42
CA ILE A 276 -12.06 -15.26 5.99
C ILE A 276 -12.28 -16.62 5.30
N GLN A 277 -11.68 -17.71 5.83
CA GLN A 277 -11.88 -19.05 5.27
C GLN A 277 -13.34 -19.54 5.36
N GLU A 278 -14.09 -19.09 6.36
CA GLU A 278 -15.51 -19.41 6.50
C GLU A 278 -16.41 -18.63 5.54
N SER A 279 -15.93 -17.46 5.04
CA SER A 279 -16.71 -16.53 4.22
C SER A 279 -16.43 -16.65 2.72
N PHE A 280 -15.28 -17.20 2.32
CA PHE A 280 -14.82 -17.27 0.94
C PHE A 280 -14.29 -18.66 0.61
N ASP A 281 -14.36 -19.02 -0.68
CA ASP A 281 -13.97 -20.36 -1.17
C ASP A 281 -12.53 -20.41 -1.72
N SER A 282 -11.93 -19.28 -2.05
CA SER A 282 -10.60 -19.20 -2.67
C SER A 282 -9.95 -17.81 -2.53
N TRP A 283 -8.66 -17.73 -2.86
CA TRP A 283 -7.95 -16.45 -3.00
C TRP A 283 -8.64 -15.53 -4.01
N ASP A 284 -9.07 -16.05 -5.15
CA ASP A 284 -9.72 -15.24 -6.19
C ASP A 284 -11.07 -14.69 -5.71
N ASP A 285 -11.86 -15.49 -5.00
CA ASP A 285 -13.14 -15.09 -4.43
C ASP A 285 -12.98 -13.99 -3.37
N PHE A 286 -12.03 -14.18 -2.43
CA PHE A 286 -11.69 -13.17 -1.43
C PHE A 286 -11.18 -11.86 -2.08
N MET A 287 -10.29 -11.97 -3.06
CA MET A 287 -9.71 -10.80 -3.71
C MET A 287 -10.71 -10.05 -4.59
N GLU A 288 -11.70 -10.73 -5.17
CA GLU A 288 -12.77 -10.03 -5.89
C GLU A 288 -13.57 -9.11 -4.98
N SER A 289 -13.95 -9.59 -3.79
CA SER A 289 -14.60 -8.78 -2.76
C SER A 289 -13.70 -7.62 -2.27
N TYR A 290 -12.38 -7.84 -2.18
CA TYR A 290 -11.42 -6.78 -1.88
C TYR A 290 -11.39 -5.69 -2.97
N PHE A 291 -11.38 -6.06 -4.26
CA PHE A 291 -11.32 -5.10 -5.36
C PHE A 291 -12.58 -4.27 -5.47
N VAL A 292 -13.74 -4.90 -5.39
CA VAL A 292 -15.02 -4.19 -5.41
C VAL A 292 -15.13 -3.23 -4.21
N GLY A 293 -14.67 -3.68 -3.03
CA GLY A 293 -14.65 -2.82 -1.85
C GLY A 293 -13.70 -1.64 -1.97
N TYR A 294 -12.56 -1.81 -2.64
CA TYR A 294 -11.67 -0.69 -2.94
C TYR A 294 -12.33 0.31 -3.90
N GLU A 295 -12.95 -0.18 -4.99
CA GLU A 295 -13.63 0.66 -5.97
C GLU A 295 -14.74 1.49 -5.32
N TYR A 296 -15.54 0.88 -4.46
CA TYR A 296 -16.57 1.59 -3.72
C TYR A 296 -16.00 2.63 -2.74
N TRP A 297 -14.96 2.25 -1.97
CA TRP A 297 -14.37 3.13 -0.95
C TRP A 297 -13.59 4.30 -1.53
N ALA A 298 -12.83 4.06 -2.61
CA ALA A 298 -11.94 5.05 -3.22
C ALA A 298 -12.60 5.84 -4.35
N GLU A 299 -13.72 5.36 -4.89
CA GLU A 299 -14.34 5.85 -6.13
C GLU A 299 -13.33 5.86 -7.31
N GLU A 300 -12.44 4.85 -7.33
CA GLU A 300 -11.37 4.70 -8.31
C GLU A 300 -11.31 3.26 -8.83
N SER A 301 -10.82 3.06 -10.06
CA SER A 301 -10.62 1.73 -10.64
C SER A 301 -9.62 0.89 -9.83
N SER A 302 -9.92 -0.40 -9.65
CA SER A 302 -9.02 -1.37 -9.03
C SER A 302 -8.00 -1.99 -10.00
N GLU A 303 -7.91 -1.53 -11.26
CA GLU A 303 -7.09 -2.15 -12.31
C GLU A 303 -5.61 -2.30 -11.90
N GLU A 304 -5.00 -1.29 -11.28
CA GLU A 304 -3.63 -1.37 -10.77
C GLU A 304 -3.48 -2.48 -9.70
N ARG A 305 -4.43 -2.57 -8.78
CA ARG A 305 -4.41 -3.58 -7.70
C ARG A 305 -4.64 -4.99 -8.25
N ARG A 306 -5.53 -5.14 -9.22
CA ARG A 306 -5.76 -6.39 -9.96
C ARG A 306 -4.48 -6.81 -10.71
N GLY A 307 -3.80 -5.86 -11.35
CA GLY A 307 -2.51 -6.10 -12.01
C GLY A 307 -1.45 -6.62 -11.04
N ILE A 308 -1.30 -5.99 -9.86
CA ILE A 308 -0.39 -6.45 -8.80
C ILE A 308 -0.73 -7.88 -8.35
N TYR A 309 -2.01 -8.18 -8.15
CA TYR A 309 -2.44 -9.51 -7.75
C TYR A 309 -2.09 -10.58 -8.79
N GLU A 310 -2.37 -10.33 -10.06
CA GLU A 310 -2.05 -11.25 -11.15
C GLU A 310 -0.52 -11.41 -11.34
N GLU A 311 0.25 -10.35 -11.18
CA GLU A 311 1.72 -10.42 -11.17
C GLU A 311 2.24 -11.30 -10.03
N MET A 312 1.69 -11.17 -8.82
CA MET A 312 2.04 -12.03 -7.69
C MET A 312 1.67 -13.50 -7.95
N LYS A 313 0.50 -13.77 -8.52
CA LYS A 313 0.07 -15.13 -8.86
C LYS A 313 0.95 -15.78 -9.93
N ALA A 314 1.47 -15.01 -10.87
CA ALA A 314 2.30 -15.50 -11.96
C ALA A 314 3.73 -15.88 -11.56
N GLN A 315 4.18 -15.50 -10.36
CA GLN A 315 5.52 -15.80 -9.86
C GLN A 315 5.66 -17.32 -9.56
N ALA A 316 6.84 -17.88 -9.80
CA ALA A 316 7.10 -19.29 -9.52
C ALA A 316 7.00 -19.60 -8.01
N ASP A 317 7.39 -18.64 -7.17
CA ASP A 317 7.32 -18.64 -5.71
C ASP A 317 6.17 -17.75 -5.21
N SER A 318 5.08 -17.72 -5.93
CA SER A 318 3.90 -16.92 -5.61
C SER A 318 3.49 -17.10 -4.15
N PRO A 319 3.21 -15.99 -3.43
CA PRO A 319 2.64 -16.07 -2.09
C PRO A 319 1.29 -16.83 -2.09
N TYR A 320 0.53 -16.72 -3.17
CA TYR A 320 -0.78 -17.40 -3.35
C TYR A 320 -0.68 -18.90 -3.70
N ASN A 321 0.55 -19.49 -3.74
CA ASN A 321 0.74 -20.94 -3.76
C ASN A 321 0.42 -21.60 -2.40
N VAL A 322 0.31 -20.82 -1.32
CA VAL A 322 -0.18 -21.33 -0.02
C VAL A 322 -1.63 -21.78 -0.17
N ASP A 323 -1.89 -23.02 0.26
CA ASP A 323 -3.23 -23.61 0.18
C ASP A 323 -4.27 -22.72 0.89
N TRP A 324 -5.33 -22.34 0.18
CA TRP A 324 -6.46 -21.60 0.76
C TRP A 324 -7.03 -22.29 2.01
N ASN A 325 -7.18 -23.61 1.95
CA ASN A 325 -7.72 -24.44 3.03
C ASN A 325 -6.65 -24.88 4.04
N LEU A 326 -5.54 -24.14 4.16
CA LEU A 326 -4.50 -24.44 5.13
C LEU A 326 -5.08 -24.55 6.54
N THR A 327 -4.77 -25.62 7.25
CA THR A 327 -5.04 -25.73 8.69
C THR A 327 -4.00 -24.87 9.43
N PHE A 328 -4.44 -23.81 10.09
CA PHE A 328 -3.55 -22.90 10.80
C PHE A 328 -2.91 -23.55 12.01
N GLU A 329 -1.59 -23.41 12.12
CA GLU A 329 -0.79 -23.86 13.24
C GLU A 329 -0.23 -22.66 14.01
N LYS A 330 -0.45 -22.61 15.33
CA LYS A 330 0.13 -21.59 16.20
C LYS A 330 1.57 -21.93 16.53
N THR A 331 2.52 -21.08 16.13
CA THR A 331 3.97 -21.25 16.33
C THR A 331 4.61 -20.17 17.20
N TRP A 332 3.83 -19.17 17.69
CA TRP A 332 4.25 -18.04 18.54
C TRP A 332 3.73 -18.10 19.95
#